data_661ea22c41d45c82cf10c94ddd13d5ef
#
_entry.id   661ea22c41d45c82cf10c94ddd13d5ef
#
_cell.length_a   1.000
_cell.length_b   1.000
_cell.length_c   1.000
_cell.angle_alpha   90.00
_cell.angle_beta   90.00
_cell.angle_gamma   90.00
#
_symmetry.space_group_name_H-M   'P 1'
#
loop_
_entity.id
_entity.type
_entity.pdbx_description
1 polymer ?
#
loop_
_entity_poly.entity_id
_entity_poly.type
_entity_poly.pdbx_seq_one_letter_code
_entity_poly.pdbx_strand_id
1 'polypeptide(L)'
;MNMEPVTTSDAVGFGASAGGKDKIVWKPLEANENAINQYLEKLGVKNVRAVEIWDFEDQLNTIIKPYYAMLLCFSDYKKADELMKPVYDKLNQDGIKPPENVFFMKQKISNACGTFALFHALAHNADKINIDLLAKDNNLATLHEDCAGSGQSEMPEDVENHFISYTHVGGRLYENDSRKYAPRDCGPTSEDTLLEDAGKVCKEMIAKLGQDTMFSALALVGSDE
;
A
#
# COMPACT_ATOMS: atom_id res chain seq x y z
N MET A 1 23.75 -28.17 4.29
CA MET A 1 23.06 -28.00 3.01
C MET A 1 23.00 -26.52 2.74
N ASN A 2 23.88 -26.02 1.88
CA ASN A 2 23.99 -24.59 1.59
C ASN A 2 22.83 -24.21 0.66
N MET A 3 21.93 -23.36 1.12
CA MET A 3 20.97 -22.71 0.23
C MET A 3 21.63 -21.46 -0.33
N GLU A 4 21.81 -21.42 -1.65
CA GLU A 4 22.24 -20.21 -2.35
C GLU A 4 21.12 -19.17 -2.34
N PRO A 5 21.42 -17.86 -2.27
CA PRO A 5 20.41 -16.82 -2.29
C PRO A 5 19.75 -16.76 -3.68
N VAL A 6 18.43 -16.89 -3.70
CA VAL A 6 17.60 -16.68 -4.90
C VAL A 6 17.73 -15.21 -5.30
N THR A 7 18.31 -14.95 -6.44
CA THR A 7 18.38 -13.61 -7.03
C THR A 7 16.99 -13.18 -7.50
N THR A 8 16.53 -12.03 -7.06
CA THR A 8 15.19 -11.46 -7.22
C THR A 8 14.81 -11.02 -8.64
N SER A 9 15.41 -11.58 -9.71
CA SER A 9 15.12 -11.13 -11.07
C SER A 9 14.02 -11.91 -11.82
N ASP A 10 13.58 -13.08 -11.34
CA ASP A 10 12.78 -14.00 -12.15
C ASP A 10 11.40 -14.38 -11.58
N ALA A 11 10.92 -13.73 -10.55
CA ALA A 11 9.76 -14.21 -9.77
C ALA A 11 8.44 -13.44 -9.93
N VAL A 12 8.29 -12.53 -10.88
CA VAL A 12 6.97 -11.99 -11.25
C VAL A 12 6.93 -11.74 -12.75
N GLY A 13 6.28 -12.65 -13.49
CA GLY A 13 6.03 -12.50 -14.92
C GLY A 13 5.11 -11.32 -15.19
N PHE A 14 5.65 -10.12 -15.31
CA PHE A 14 4.95 -9.01 -15.93
C PHE A 14 4.90 -9.32 -17.42
N GLY A 15 3.72 -9.68 -17.93
CA GLY A 15 3.52 -9.91 -19.36
C GLY A 15 3.95 -8.69 -20.17
N ALA A 16 5.20 -8.70 -20.64
CA ALA A 16 5.71 -7.71 -21.56
C ALA A 16 5.25 -8.06 -22.96
N SER A 17 4.22 -7.39 -23.45
CA SER A 17 3.97 -7.28 -24.88
C SER A 17 5.10 -6.48 -25.49
N ALA A 18 5.93 -7.13 -26.31
CA ALA A 18 7.01 -6.50 -27.05
C ALA A 18 6.41 -5.65 -28.19
N GLY A 19 6.54 -4.34 -28.11
CA GLY A 19 6.26 -3.46 -29.23
C GLY A 19 5.72 -2.11 -28.84
N GLY A 20 6.58 -1.10 -28.75
CA GLY A 20 6.16 0.30 -28.63
C GLY A 20 6.48 0.94 -27.28
N LYS A 21 6.89 2.22 -27.31
CA LYS A 21 7.18 3.05 -26.11
C LYS A 21 5.92 3.49 -25.36
N ASP A 22 4.85 2.70 -25.38
CA ASP A 22 3.62 3.07 -24.72
C ASP A 22 3.74 2.73 -23.22
N LYS A 23 3.65 3.76 -22.42
CA LYS A 23 3.66 3.65 -20.96
C LYS A 23 2.43 2.85 -20.54
N ILE A 24 2.65 1.71 -19.88
CA ILE A 24 1.54 0.91 -19.34
C ILE A 24 0.83 1.77 -18.26
N VAL A 25 -0.46 1.96 -18.45
CA VAL A 25 -1.34 2.70 -17.54
C VAL A 25 -2.47 1.78 -17.12
N TRP A 26 -2.64 1.61 -15.82
CA TRP A 26 -3.75 0.85 -15.25
C TRP A 26 -4.90 1.79 -14.86
N LYS A 27 -6.10 1.26 -14.73
CA LYS A 27 -7.19 2.01 -14.11
C LYS A 27 -6.88 2.20 -12.62
N PRO A 28 -7.16 3.37 -12.04
CA PRO A 28 -6.97 3.56 -10.60
C PRO A 28 -7.93 2.68 -9.79
N LEU A 29 -7.42 2.10 -8.70
CA LEU A 29 -8.23 1.34 -7.74
C LEU A 29 -9.02 2.29 -6.85
N GLU A 30 -10.29 2.00 -6.57
CA GLU A 30 -11.08 2.78 -5.61
C GLU A 30 -10.60 2.55 -4.18
N ALA A 31 -10.55 3.65 -3.40
CA ALA A 31 -10.12 3.63 -2.01
C ALA A 31 -11.32 3.41 -1.08
N ASN A 32 -11.99 2.26 -1.22
CA ASN A 32 -13.10 1.85 -0.37
C ASN A 32 -12.97 0.38 0.06
N GLU A 33 -13.66 0.05 1.12
CA GLU A 33 -13.65 -1.28 1.74
C GLU A 33 -13.99 -2.40 0.74
N ASN A 34 -15.02 -2.19 -0.08
CA ASN A 34 -15.48 -3.21 -1.01
C ASN A 34 -14.45 -3.53 -2.10
N ALA A 35 -13.86 -2.51 -2.71
CA ALA A 35 -12.86 -2.69 -3.77
C ALA A 35 -11.61 -3.40 -3.24
N ILE A 36 -11.14 -3.02 -2.04
CA ILE A 36 -9.97 -3.64 -1.42
C ILE A 36 -10.26 -5.08 -1.01
N ASN A 37 -11.43 -5.37 -0.42
CA ASN A 37 -11.81 -6.73 -0.04
C ASN A 37 -11.96 -7.65 -1.25
N GLN A 38 -12.58 -7.19 -2.34
CA GLN A 38 -12.62 -7.95 -3.60
C GLN A 38 -11.22 -8.23 -4.15
N TYR A 39 -10.29 -7.28 -3.99
CA TYR A 39 -8.92 -7.47 -4.44
C TYR A 39 -8.18 -8.51 -3.59
N LEU A 40 -8.33 -8.47 -2.26
CA LEU A 40 -7.78 -9.46 -1.35
C LEU A 40 -8.32 -10.86 -1.65
N GLU A 41 -9.64 -11.00 -1.86
CA GLU A 41 -10.28 -12.26 -2.24
C GLU A 41 -9.71 -12.83 -3.55
N LYS A 42 -9.60 -12.01 -4.60
CA LYS A 42 -9.04 -12.41 -5.88
C LYS A 42 -7.55 -12.76 -5.81
N LEU A 43 -6.80 -12.16 -4.88
CA LEU A 43 -5.42 -12.54 -4.57
C LEU A 43 -5.33 -13.88 -3.81
N GLY A 44 -6.46 -14.40 -3.33
CA GLY A 44 -6.49 -15.62 -2.51
C GLY A 44 -6.10 -15.37 -1.04
N VAL A 45 -6.20 -14.14 -0.57
CA VAL A 45 -5.97 -13.80 0.85
C VAL A 45 -7.24 -14.10 1.63
N LYS A 46 -7.15 -14.95 2.68
CA LYS A 46 -8.33 -15.49 3.36
C LYS A 46 -8.60 -14.88 4.73
N ASN A 47 -7.58 -14.59 5.50
CA ASN A 47 -7.73 -14.14 6.89
C ASN A 47 -7.45 -12.65 7.09
N VAL A 48 -7.68 -11.85 6.04
CA VAL A 48 -7.50 -10.39 6.06
C VAL A 48 -8.71 -9.72 5.43
N ARG A 49 -9.17 -8.66 6.06
CA ARG A 49 -10.17 -7.77 5.48
C ARG A 49 -9.77 -6.30 5.65
N ALA A 50 -10.25 -5.47 4.75
CA ALA A 50 -10.18 -4.03 4.88
C ALA A 50 -11.40 -3.52 5.66
N VAL A 51 -11.19 -2.48 6.46
CA VAL A 51 -12.22 -1.75 7.22
C VAL A 51 -11.98 -0.26 7.02
N GLU A 52 -13.00 0.50 6.67
CA GLU A 52 -12.88 1.95 6.51
C GLU A 52 -12.58 2.65 7.84
N ILE A 53 -11.70 3.65 7.75
CA ILE A 53 -11.36 4.56 8.85
C ILE A 53 -11.87 5.95 8.46
N TRP A 54 -12.89 6.45 9.15
CA TRP A 54 -13.44 7.80 8.98
C TRP A 54 -12.98 8.77 10.07
N ASP A 55 -12.39 8.23 11.15
CA ASP A 55 -11.85 9.01 12.27
C ASP A 55 -10.58 8.36 12.82
N PHE A 56 -9.51 9.16 12.96
CA PHE A 56 -8.22 8.71 13.47
C PHE A 56 -8.10 8.82 15.01
N GLU A 57 -9.18 8.95 15.72
CA GLU A 57 -9.20 9.05 17.19
C GLU A 57 -10.08 7.95 17.79
N ASP A 58 -11.35 8.24 18.02
CA ASP A 58 -12.24 7.35 18.74
C ASP A 58 -12.52 6.03 17.99
N GLN A 59 -12.66 6.09 16.67
CA GLN A 59 -12.96 4.91 15.87
C GLN A 59 -11.83 3.87 15.90
N LEU A 60 -10.56 4.30 15.91
CA LEU A 60 -9.45 3.34 15.89
C LEU A 60 -9.52 2.35 17.05
N ASN A 61 -10.04 2.78 18.19
CA ASN A 61 -10.22 1.93 19.37
C ASN A 61 -11.35 0.88 19.21
N THR A 62 -12.21 1.03 18.20
CA THR A 62 -13.31 0.09 17.91
C THR A 62 -12.93 -0.96 16.88
N ILE A 63 -11.84 -0.78 16.16
CA ILE A 63 -11.37 -1.72 15.14
C ILE A 63 -10.76 -2.96 15.84
N ILE A 64 -11.22 -4.13 15.40
CA ILE A 64 -10.83 -5.40 16.03
C ILE A 64 -9.45 -5.84 15.52
N LYS A 65 -8.58 -6.26 16.43
CA LYS A 65 -7.25 -6.84 16.14
C LYS A 65 -7.38 -8.26 15.56
N PRO A 66 -6.32 -8.77 14.91
CA PRO A 66 -4.99 -8.18 14.72
C PRO A 66 -4.97 -7.10 13.64
N TYR A 67 -4.05 -6.12 13.78
CA TYR A 67 -3.80 -5.08 12.79
C TYR A 67 -2.62 -5.46 11.92
N TYR A 68 -2.77 -5.39 10.60
CA TYR A 68 -1.71 -5.71 9.64
C TYR A 68 -1.12 -4.47 8.98
N ALA A 69 -1.96 -3.51 8.60
CA ALA A 69 -1.53 -2.26 7.97
C ALA A 69 -2.61 -1.19 8.03
N MET A 70 -2.22 0.05 7.76
CA MET A 70 -3.14 1.12 7.36
C MET A 70 -2.82 1.53 5.92
N LEU A 71 -3.85 1.62 5.08
CA LEU A 71 -3.77 2.20 3.74
C LEU A 71 -4.32 3.61 3.81
N LEU A 72 -3.63 4.57 3.22
CA LEU A 72 -4.10 5.94 3.05
C LEU A 72 -4.13 6.27 1.56
N CYS A 73 -5.27 6.72 1.07
CA CYS A 73 -5.43 7.30 -0.25
C CYS A 73 -5.79 8.77 -0.10
N PHE A 74 -5.08 9.64 -0.78
CA PHE A 74 -5.32 11.08 -0.71
C PHE A 74 -5.26 11.71 -2.10
N SER A 75 -6.05 12.76 -2.29
CA SER A 75 -5.99 13.61 -3.46
C SER A 75 -4.79 14.55 -3.40
N ASP A 76 -4.47 15.20 -4.53
CA ASP A 76 -3.41 16.19 -4.62
C ASP A 76 -2.01 15.64 -4.26
N TYR A 77 -1.67 14.51 -4.90
CA TYR A 77 -0.35 13.91 -4.71
C TYR A 77 0.81 14.88 -5.00
N LYS A 78 0.65 15.80 -5.97
CA LYS A 78 1.71 16.77 -6.29
C LYS A 78 2.07 17.64 -5.09
N LYS A 79 1.06 18.15 -4.39
CA LYS A 79 1.24 18.94 -3.17
C LYS A 79 1.88 18.12 -2.04
N ALA A 80 1.43 16.86 -1.89
CA ALA A 80 2.02 15.94 -0.93
C ALA A 80 3.49 15.64 -1.27
N ASP A 81 3.81 15.45 -2.55
CA ASP A 81 5.18 15.20 -3.01
C ASP A 81 6.11 16.40 -2.72
N GLU A 82 5.66 17.60 -3.00
CA GLU A 82 6.39 18.84 -2.68
C GLU A 82 6.62 19.00 -1.17
N LEU A 83 5.59 18.74 -0.36
CA LEU A 83 5.66 18.81 1.09
C LEU A 83 6.67 17.81 1.65
N MET A 84 6.68 16.59 1.13
CA MET A 84 7.53 15.50 1.62
C MET A 84 8.91 15.47 0.97
N LYS A 85 9.12 16.23 -0.11
CA LYS A 85 10.39 16.27 -0.86
C LYS A 85 11.61 16.52 0.06
N PRO A 86 11.63 17.51 0.97
CA PRO A 86 12.81 17.73 1.82
C PRO A 86 13.15 16.54 2.71
N VAL A 87 12.13 15.80 3.17
CA VAL A 87 12.30 14.62 4.03
C VAL A 87 12.97 13.49 3.23
N TYR A 88 12.44 13.20 2.04
CA TYR A 88 12.97 12.15 1.19
C TYR A 88 14.32 12.51 0.56
N ASP A 89 14.54 13.79 0.20
CA ASP A 89 15.85 14.26 -0.28
C ASP A 89 16.92 14.06 0.80
N LYS A 90 16.60 14.35 2.06
CA LYS A 90 17.52 14.12 3.18
C LYS A 90 17.83 12.62 3.36
N LEU A 91 16.81 11.76 3.37
CA LEU A 91 17.01 10.30 3.46
C LEU A 91 17.92 9.79 2.32
N ASN A 92 17.75 10.34 1.11
CA ASN A 92 18.59 9.99 -0.04
C ASN A 92 20.03 10.49 0.11
N GLN A 93 20.22 11.73 0.56
CA GLN A 93 21.56 12.32 0.80
C GLN A 93 22.31 11.56 1.90
N ASP A 94 21.62 11.16 2.96
CA ASP A 94 22.17 10.40 4.07
C ASP A 94 22.45 8.93 3.68
N GLY A 95 22.08 8.52 2.45
CA GLY A 95 22.31 7.17 1.94
C GLY A 95 21.54 6.10 2.72
N ILE A 96 20.44 6.48 3.38
CA ILE A 96 19.65 5.57 4.20
C ILE A 96 18.98 4.54 3.29
N LYS A 97 19.32 3.28 3.52
CA LYS A 97 18.68 2.13 2.88
C LYS A 97 17.65 1.53 3.83
N PRO A 98 16.54 0.99 3.31
CA PRO A 98 15.64 0.23 4.16
C PRO A 98 16.39 -0.94 4.79
N PRO A 99 16.06 -1.33 6.03
CA PRO A 99 16.56 -2.56 6.62
C PRO A 99 16.25 -3.77 5.71
N GLU A 100 17.07 -4.81 5.76
CA GLU A 100 16.91 -6.01 4.90
C GLU A 100 15.55 -6.71 5.07
N ASN A 101 14.94 -6.60 6.24
CA ASN A 101 13.63 -7.16 6.54
C ASN A 101 12.45 -6.24 6.14
N VAL A 102 12.71 -5.07 5.56
CA VAL A 102 11.66 -4.17 5.05
C VAL A 102 11.53 -4.36 3.55
N PHE A 103 10.49 -5.06 3.14
CA PHE A 103 10.16 -5.24 1.73
C PHE A 103 9.69 -3.91 1.12
N PHE A 104 10.26 -3.54 -0.01
CA PHE A 104 9.85 -2.33 -0.73
C PHE A 104 9.97 -2.50 -2.24
N MET A 105 8.91 -2.12 -2.94
CA MET A 105 8.85 -2.11 -4.39
C MET A 105 8.54 -0.71 -4.92
N LYS A 106 9.36 -0.24 -5.87
CA LYS A 106 9.10 1.01 -6.57
C LYS A 106 8.14 0.80 -7.74
N GLN A 107 7.07 1.58 -7.76
CA GLN A 107 6.09 1.56 -8.84
C GLN A 107 6.69 2.02 -10.17
N LYS A 108 6.44 1.25 -11.23
CA LYS A 108 6.79 1.59 -12.62
C LYS A 108 5.57 1.72 -13.53
N ILE A 109 4.40 1.31 -13.05
CA ILE A 109 3.14 1.29 -13.77
C ILE A 109 2.28 2.45 -13.24
N SER A 110 1.75 3.27 -14.14
CA SER A 110 0.84 4.37 -13.73
C SER A 110 -0.44 3.82 -13.14
N ASN A 111 -0.97 4.49 -12.10
CA ASN A 111 -2.20 4.15 -11.38
C ASN A 111 -2.20 2.79 -10.66
N ALA A 112 -1.04 2.13 -10.51
CA ALA A 112 -0.91 0.88 -9.77
C ALA A 112 -0.63 1.09 -8.26
N CYS A 113 -0.67 2.32 -7.75
CA CYS A 113 -0.29 2.64 -6.37
C CYS A 113 -1.09 1.83 -5.33
N GLY A 114 -2.38 1.59 -5.56
CA GLY A 114 -3.22 0.77 -4.67
C GLY A 114 -2.71 -0.68 -4.58
N THR A 115 -2.36 -1.29 -5.72
CA THR A 115 -1.76 -2.63 -5.76
C THR A 115 -0.43 -2.68 -5.02
N PHE A 116 0.44 -1.68 -5.23
CA PHE A 116 1.74 -1.63 -4.57
C PHE A 116 1.59 -1.41 -3.06
N ALA A 117 0.65 -0.56 -2.63
CA ALA A 117 0.35 -0.36 -1.21
C ALA A 117 -0.12 -1.65 -0.54
N LEU A 118 -1.01 -2.42 -1.19
CA LEU A 118 -1.44 -3.73 -0.74
C LEU A 118 -0.26 -4.71 -0.66
N PHE A 119 0.58 -4.77 -1.67
CA PHE A 119 1.73 -5.68 -1.68
C PHE A 119 2.72 -5.39 -0.57
N HIS A 120 3.01 -4.13 -0.27
CA HIS A 120 3.84 -3.79 0.89
C HIS A 120 3.19 -4.29 2.18
N ALA A 121 1.88 -4.07 2.34
CA ALA A 121 1.15 -4.50 3.53
C ALA A 121 1.14 -6.03 3.68
N LEU A 122 0.86 -6.77 2.62
CA LEU A 122 0.80 -8.23 2.63
C LEU A 122 2.19 -8.85 2.83
N ALA A 123 3.23 -8.32 2.16
CA ALA A 123 4.58 -8.84 2.28
C ALA A 123 5.16 -8.68 3.69
N HIS A 124 4.86 -7.57 4.38
CA HIS A 124 5.30 -7.36 5.77
C HIS A 124 4.55 -8.21 6.80
N ASN A 125 3.50 -8.90 6.40
CA ASN A 125 2.70 -9.77 7.25
C ASN A 125 2.59 -11.20 6.67
N ALA A 126 3.49 -11.59 5.78
CA ALA A 126 3.42 -12.87 5.07
C ALA A 126 3.49 -14.10 5.99
N ASP A 127 4.03 -13.94 7.20
CA ASP A 127 4.09 -14.96 8.24
C ASP A 127 2.77 -15.09 9.05
N LYS A 128 1.86 -14.12 8.94
CA LYS A 128 0.61 -14.02 9.72
C LYS A 128 -0.64 -14.21 8.88
N ILE A 129 -0.52 -14.05 7.57
CA ILE A 129 -1.65 -14.08 6.64
C ILE A 129 -1.63 -15.35 5.79
N ASN A 130 -2.83 -15.84 5.47
CA ASN A 130 -3.00 -17.00 4.59
C ASN A 130 -3.22 -16.51 3.15
N ILE A 131 -2.25 -16.76 2.28
CA ILE A 131 -2.37 -16.49 0.85
C ILE A 131 -2.42 -17.82 0.11
N ASP A 132 -3.55 -18.13 -0.51
CA ASP A 132 -3.69 -19.28 -1.37
C ASP A 132 -3.17 -18.97 -2.78
N LEU A 133 -1.87 -19.09 -2.97
CA LEU A 133 -1.22 -18.88 -4.26
C LEU A 133 -1.62 -19.91 -5.33
N LEU A 134 -2.54 -20.84 -5.02
CA LEU A 134 -3.07 -21.83 -5.96
C LEU A 134 -4.11 -21.27 -6.93
N ALA A 135 -4.48 -20.01 -6.83
CA ALA A 135 -5.15 -19.27 -7.91
C ALA A 135 -4.15 -19.10 -9.08
N LYS A 136 -3.83 -20.19 -9.74
CA LYS A 136 -2.62 -20.47 -10.52
C LYS A 136 -2.45 -19.70 -11.84
N ASP A 137 -3.38 -18.84 -12.23
CA ASP A 137 -3.37 -18.21 -13.55
C ASP A 137 -3.67 -16.69 -13.53
N ASN A 138 -3.66 -16.06 -12.35
CA ASN A 138 -4.01 -14.66 -12.26
C ASN A 138 -2.81 -13.78 -12.66
N ASN A 139 -2.78 -13.37 -13.92
CA ASN A 139 -1.99 -12.23 -14.33
C ASN A 139 -2.41 -11.02 -13.47
N LEU A 140 -1.49 -10.50 -12.66
CA LEU A 140 -1.73 -9.39 -11.74
C LEU A 140 -2.36 -8.17 -12.42
N ALA A 141 -2.01 -7.92 -13.69
CA ALA A 141 -2.60 -6.84 -14.48
C ALA A 141 -4.10 -7.09 -14.71
N THR A 142 -4.49 -8.30 -15.10
CA THR A 142 -5.91 -8.69 -15.29
C THR A 142 -6.67 -8.57 -13.97
N LEU A 143 -6.09 -9.06 -12.88
CA LEU A 143 -6.71 -9.00 -11.56
C LEU A 143 -6.93 -7.55 -11.10
N HIS A 144 -5.93 -6.69 -11.31
CA HIS A 144 -6.05 -5.26 -11.02
C HIS A 144 -7.14 -4.61 -11.89
N GLU A 145 -7.16 -4.87 -13.20
CA GLU A 145 -8.14 -4.31 -14.13
C GLU A 145 -9.57 -4.72 -13.77
N ASP A 146 -9.79 -5.98 -13.41
CA ASP A 146 -11.08 -6.49 -12.98
C ASP A 146 -11.58 -5.81 -11.69
N CYS A 147 -10.69 -5.59 -10.71
CA CYS A 147 -11.06 -4.91 -9.46
C CYS A 147 -11.31 -3.43 -9.68
N ALA A 148 -10.47 -2.76 -10.46
CA ALA A 148 -10.63 -1.35 -10.80
C ALA A 148 -11.82 -1.11 -11.75
N GLY A 149 -12.16 -2.09 -12.59
CA GLY A 149 -13.31 -2.02 -13.49
C GLY A 149 -14.65 -2.25 -12.80
N SER A 150 -14.68 -2.88 -11.62
CA SER A 150 -15.88 -3.07 -10.81
C SER A 150 -16.21 -1.87 -9.91
N GLY A 151 -15.38 -0.85 -9.89
CA GLY A 151 -15.61 0.41 -9.18
C GLY A 151 -16.89 1.11 -9.65
N GLN A 152 -17.56 1.79 -8.73
CA GLN A 152 -18.84 2.45 -8.96
C GLN A 152 -18.71 3.90 -9.44
N SER A 153 -17.50 4.45 -9.41
CA SER A 153 -17.24 5.85 -9.78
C SER A 153 -16.70 5.97 -11.20
N GLU A 154 -17.21 6.95 -11.97
CA GLU A 154 -16.56 7.40 -13.20
C GLU A 154 -15.27 8.14 -12.80
N MET A 155 -14.13 7.47 -12.91
CA MET A 155 -12.85 8.08 -12.58
C MET A 155 -12.25 8.76 -13.81
N PRO A 156 -11.79 10.01 -13.70
CA PRO A 156 -11.06 10.68 -14.78
C PRO A 156 -9.76 9.91 -15.10
N GLU A 157 -9.33 9.96 -16.37
CA GLU A 157 -8.09 9.29 -16.79
C GLU A 157 -6.83 9.83 -16.07
N ASP A 158 -6.88 11.07 -15.59
CA ASP A 158 -5.78 11.73 -14.88
C ASP A 158 -6.13 11.92 -13.40
N VAL A 159 -6.03 10.82 -12.62
CA VAL A 159 -6.34 10.83 -11.19
C VAL A 159 -5.11 11.23 -10.41
N GLU A 160 -5.20 12.32 -9.64
CA GLU A 160 -4.16 12.75 -8.71
C GLU A 160 -4.15 11.96 -7.38
N ASN A 161 -5.10 11.05 -7.19
CA ASN A 161 -5.18 10.20 -6.00
C ASN A 161 -3.99 9.25 -5.92
N HIS A 162 -3.46 9.09 -4.71
CA HIS A 162 -2.31 8.24 -4.48
C HIS A 162 -2.47 7.42 -3.20
N PHE A 163 -2.16 6.12 -3.33
CA PHE A 163 -2.14 5.19 -2.21
C PHE A 163 -0.74 5.06 -1.63
N ILE A 164 -0.68 5.10 -0.31
CA ILE A 164 0.49 4.70 0.50
C ILE A 164 0.04 3.70 1.56
N SER A 165 0.96 2.91 2.08
CA SER A 165 0.69 2.01 3.20
C SER A 165 1.60 2.28 4.38
N TYR A 166 1.06 2.06 5.59
CA TYR A 166 1.79 2.08 6.85
C TYR A 166 1.81 0.67 7.43
N THR A 167 3.00 0.19 7.77
CA THR A 167 3.21 -1.18 8.24
C THR A 167 4.15 -1.22 9.43
N HIS A 168 3.96 -2.21 10.31
CA HIS A 168 4.87 -2.50 11.42
C HIS A 168 5.93 -3.51 10.97
N VAL A 169 7.20 -3.17 11.13
CA VAL A 169 8.33 -4.09 10.90
C VAL A 169 9.39 -3.88 11.99
N GLY A 170 9.69 -4.90 12.76
CA GLY A 170 10.75 -4.87 13.76
C GLY A 170 10.62 -3.77 14.82
N GLY A 171 9.41 -3.49 15.29
CA GLY A 171 9.14 -2.45 16.29
C GLY A 171 9.09 -1.03 15.73
N ARG A 172 9.08 -0.86 14.39
CA ARG A 172 9.07 0.43 13.71
C ARG A 172 7.89 0.55 12.75
N LEU A 173 7.36 1.77 12.62
CA LEU A 173 6.34 2.14 11.64
C LEU A 173 7.02 2.59 10.35
N TYR A 174 6.70 1.92 9.26
CA TYR A 174 7.19 2.32 7.93
C TYR A 174 6.05 2.83 7.06
N GLU A 175 6.27 4.03 6.48
CA GLU A 175 5.48 4.57 5.38
C GLU A 175 6.06 4.05 4.07
N ASN A 176 5.23 3.35 3.29
CA ASN A 176 5.61 2.77 2.02
C ASN A 176 4.89 3.51 0.88
N ASP A 177 5.53 4.51 0.34
CA ASP A 177 5.11 5.22 -0.87
C ASP A 177 5.87 4.67 -2.08
N SER A 178 5.19 3.92 -2.93
CA SER A 178 5.78 3.24 -4.09
C SER A 178 6.37 4.19 -5.15
N ARG A 179 6.08 5.49 -5.09
CA ARG A 179 6.71 6.50 -5.96
C ARG A 179 8.05 6.99 -5.43
N LYS A 180 8.34 6.77 -4.15
CA LYS A 180 9.61 7.14 -3.54
C LYS A 180 10.70 6.11 -3.83
N TYR A 181 11.93 6.42 -3.44
CA TYR A 181 13.06 5.50 -3.66
C TYR A 181 13.21 4.47 -2.55
N ALA A 182 12.68 4.74 -1.36
CA ALA A 182 12.73 3.89 -0.18
C ALA A 182 11.55 4.17 0.76
N PRO A 183 11.18 3.24 1.65
CA PRO A 183 10.22 3.49 2.71
C PRO A 183 10.80 4.49 3.73
N ARG A 184 9.90 5.22 4.38
CA ARG A 184 10.24 6.16 5.45
C ARG A 184 9.97 5.55 6.82
N ASP A 185 10.96 5.54 7.69
CA ASP A 185 10.78 5.22 9.10
C ASP A 185 10.04 6.39 9.80
N CYS A 186 8.87 6.12 10.34
CA CYS A 186 8.00 7.08 11.02
C CYS A 186 8.08 7.01 12.54
N GLY A 187 8.95 6.15 13.11
CA GLY A 187 9.12 6.04 14.54
C GLY A 187 8.75 4.66 15.10
N PRO A 188 8.75 4.51 16.43
CA PRO A 188 8.41 3.26 17.08
C PRO A 188 6.91 2.97 16.93
N THR A 189 6.57 1.67 16.83
CA THR A 189 5.21 1.16 16.87
C THR A 189 5.21 -0.31 17.29
N SER A 190 4.05 -0.88 17.54
CA SER A 190 3.84 -2.30 17.81
C SER A 190 2.65 -2.81 17.03
N GLU A 191 2.43 -4.13 17.04
CA GLU A 191 1.21 -4.72 16.46
C GLU A 191 -0.07 -4.16 17.10
N ASP A 192 0.00 -3.80 18.38
CA ASP A 192 -1.12 -3.26 19.13
C ASP A 192 -1.40 -1.78 18.88
N THR A 193 -0.38 -1.00 18.54
CA THR A 193 -0.48 0.47 18.39
C THR A 193 -0.36 0.93 16.94
N LEU A 194 -0.22 0.01 15.97
CA LEU A 194 -0.01 0.30 14.57
C LEU A 194 -1.00 1.33 14.01
N LEU A 195 -2.30 1.14 14.23
CA LEU A 195 -3.32 2.04 13.68
C LEU A 195 -3.28 3.41 14.34
N GLU A 196 -3.04 3.46 15.65
CA GLU A 196 -2.93 4.71 16.40
C GLU A 196 -1.71 5.53 15.94
N ASP A 197 -0.54 4.89 15.82
CA ASP A 197 0.70 5.55 15.43
C ASP A 197 0.67 5.97 13.96
N ALA A 198 0.13 5.13 13.06
CA ALA A 198 -0.11 5.49 11.67
C ALA A 198 -1.13 6.64 11.56
N GLY A 199 -2.21 6.61 12.34
CA GLY A 199 -3.21 7.68 12.38
C GLY A 199 -2.63 9.03 12.78
N LYS A 200 -1.68 9.07 13.73
CA LYS A 200 -0.95 10.30 14.09
C LYS A 200 -0.18 10.86 12.90
N VAL A 201 0.56 10.00 12.18
CA VAL A 201 1.33 10.39 10.98
C VAL A 201 0.39 10.90 9.88
N CYS A 202 -0.74 10.22 9.65
CA CYS A 202 -1.75 10.63 8.67
C CYS A 202 -2.34 12.00 9.01
N LYS A 203 -2.73 12.22 10.28
CA LYS A 203 -3.28 13.53 10.74
C LYS A 203 -2.27 14.65 10.51
N GLU A 204 -1.00 14.45 10.84
CA GLU A 204 0.05 15.46 10.62
C GLU A 204 0.22 15.79 9.13
N MET A 205 0.18 14.79 8.25
CA MET A 205 0.28 14.99 6.82
C MET A 205 -0.94 15.74 6.27
N ILE A 206 -2.15 15.29 6.62
CA ILE A 206 -3.40 15.92 6.19
C ILE A 206 -3.49 17.37 6.66
N ALA A 207 -3.11 17.64 7.92
CA ALA A 207 -3.09 18.99 8.45
C ALA A 207 -2.16 19.94 7.66
N LYS A 208 -1.05 19.44 7.15
CA LYS A 208 -0.11 20.21 6.31
C LYS A 208 -0.61 20.38 4.88
N LEU A 209 -1.36 19.41 4.35
CA LEU A 209 -1.97 19.48 3.02
C LEU A 209 -3.15 20.44 2.96
N GLY A 210 -3.82 20.70 4.10
CA GLY A 210 -4.93 21.66 4.22
C GLY A 210 -6.30 21.01 4.05
N GLN A 211 -7.34 21.81 4.29
CA GLN A 211 -8.74 21.35 4.41
C GLN A 211 -9.37 20.87 3.10
N ASP A 212 -8.80 21.27 1.96
CA ASP A 212 -9.33 20.88 0.64
C ASP A 212 -8.84 19.51 0.17
N THR A 213 -7.92 18.89 0.90
CA THR A 213 -7.40 17.57 0.56
C THR A 213 -8.37 16.49 1.01
N MET A 214 -8.95 15.78 0.04
CA MET A 214 -9.77 14.60 0.32
C MET A 214 -8.86 13.40 0.60
N PHE A 215 -9.28 12.56 1.52
CA PHE A 215 -8.59 11.31 1.85
C PHE A 215 -9.57 10.20 2.16
N SER A 216 -9.13 8.97 1.96
CA SER A 216 -9.76 7.74 2.45
C SER A 216 -8.70 6.92 3.18
N ALA A 217 -9.04 6.37 4.30
CA ALA A 217 -8.16 5.50 5.05
C ALA A 217 -8.82 4.14 5.32
N LEU A 218 -8.04 3.07 5.28
CA LEU A 218 -8.51 1.71 5.50
C LEU A 218 -7.51 0.98 6.41
N ALA A 219 -8.02 0.28 7.41
CA ALA A 219 -7.24 -0.69 8.18
C ALA A 219 -7.31 -2.06 7.49
N LEU A 220 -6.18 -2.72 7.34
CA LEU A 220 -6.13 -4.16 7.04
C LEU A 220 -6.04 -4.90 8.39
N VAL A 221 -7.04 -5.71 8.65
CA VAL A 221 -7.22 -6.41 9.94
C VAL A 221 -7.49 -7.89 9.74
N GLY A 222 -7.35 -8.67 10.80
CA GLY A 222 -7.71 -10.07 10.76
C GLY A 222 -9.21 -10.28 10.52
N SER A 223 -9.54 -11.36 9.80
CA SER A 223 -10.89 -11.89 9.68
C SER A 223 -10.93 -13.34 10.15
N ASP A 224 -12.09 -13.76 10.65
CA ASP A 224 -12.31 -15.11 11.20
C ASP A 224 -12.59 -16.17 10.10
N GLU A 225 -12.31 -15.88 8.83
CA GLU A 225 -12.53 -16.78 7.71
C GLU A 225 -11.29 -17.59 7.32
#